data_bc6fbcec2557e30ea0b7dea4f74aa369
#
_entry.id   bc6fbcec2557e30ea0b7dea4f74aa369
#
_cell.length_a   1.000
_cell.length_b   1.000
_cell.length_c   1.000
_cell.angle_alpha   90.00
_cell.angle_beta   90.00
_cell.angle_gamma   90.00
#
_symmetry.space_group_name_H-M   'P 1'
#
loop_
_entity.id
_entity.type
_entity.pdbx_description
1 polymer ?
#
loop_
_entity_poly.entity_id
_entity_poly.type
_entity_poly.pdbx_seq_one_letter_code
_entity_poly.pdbx_strand_id
1 'polypeptide(L)'
;MIDYKAEYLKWLRSDAITEDERAELAAIADDDKEIESRFYGPLEFGTAGLRGTMKMGLHQMNIYVIRWATQGFANVICAEGSAAMDKGVAICMDCRHHSMEFARAAAEVCAANGIHVRIFEFLRPTPELSFAVRHYGCQAGINITASHNPKEYNGYKVYWSDGAQLPPQHADAIARELEKIDIFTGVKTMPFDEAKAAGHIELMGEETDNAFMENVMAMVNDRECVAKVADTFHVVYTPFHGCGWKLVPQALRDLGVKHLHCVPEQMVLDGSFPTVVSPNPENPEGFYLAIALADRVGANFIIGTDPDSDRVGILVRNKGGRFVPVSGNQTGVLLADYLLGAMARSGKLPKNAVLLKTIVTTEMARRVAEAHGVKCYDTFTGFKFMAEKKQQLESQGLGKVVFSYEESYGYMLGDYVRDKDAVTASLLLTEMAAWYQSQGMTLFDALQALYEKYGYYGEKTHNLVMPGLDGLEKMAALMKNLRDVPPTEIAGVAVTARTDYKDGTITDCTTGQVTASELKGSNVLRYALADGTVILVRPSGTEPKIKVYILTLGKDAEERDTNIEKYSQWALALQN
;
A
#
# COMPACT_ATOMS: atom_id res chain seq x y z
N MET A 1 -5.68 6.59 31.21
CA MET A 1 -6.67 7.18 30.28
C MET A 1 -6.58 8.68 30.40
N ILE A 2 -6.48 9.39 29.29
CA ILE A 2 -6.53 10.87 29.28
C ILE A 2 -7.96 11.28 29.66
N ASP A 3 -8.09 12.33 30.47
CA ASP A 3 -9.37 12.98 30.67
C ASP A 3 -9.71 13.78 29.41
N TYR A 4 -10.51 13.18 28.52
CA TYR A 4 -10.84 13.74 27.22
C TYR A 4 -11.58 15.09 27.31
N LYS A 5 -12.35 15.33 28.40
CA LYS A 5 -13.01 16.62 28.62
C LYS A 5 -12.02 17.71 29.02
N ALA A 6 -11.06 17.38 29.89
CA ALA A 6 -10.00 18.29 30.24
C ALA A 6 -9.12 18.63 29.02
N GLU A 7 -8.81 17.63 28.17
CA GLU A 7 -8.03 17.85 26.96
C GLU A 7 -8.81 18.71 25.94
N TYR A 8 -10.10 18.43 25.71
CA TYR A 8 -10.96 19.28 24.89
C TYR A 8 -10.96 20.73 25.34
N LEU A 9 -11.12 20.97 26.66
CA LEU A 9 -11.12 22.32 27.22
C LEU A 9 -9.75 23.00 27.09
N LYS A 10 -8.65 22.26 27.21
CA LYS A 10 -7.29 22.75 26.93
C LYS A 10 -7.18 23.28 25.51
N TRP A 11 -7.65 22.50 24.51
CA TRP A 11 -7.64 22.91 23.10
C TRP A 11 -8.53 24.13 22.87
N LEU A 12 -9.77 24.09 23.34
CA LEU A 12 -10.75 25.18 23.16
C LEU A 12 -10.25 26.53 23.70
N ARG A 13 -9.44 26.51 24.79
CA ARG A 13 -8.90 27.69 25.46
C ARG A 13 -7.50 28.08 25.00
N SER A 14 -6.88 27.31 24.13
CA SER A 14 -5.52 27.57 23.66
C SER A 14 -5.49 28.84 22.79
N ASP A 15 -4.49 29.70 23.05
CA ASP A 15 -4.21 30.86 22.21
C ASP A 15 -3.52 30.49 20.89
N ALA A 16 -3.09 29.21 20.74
CA ALA A 16 -2.42 28.72 19.56
C ALA A 16 -3.38 28.42 18.40
N ILE A 17 -4.68 28.21 18.67
CA ILE A 17 -5.67 27.91 17.63
C ILE A 17 -6.35 29.19 17.12
N THR A 18 -6.74 29.17 15.85
CA THR A 18 -7.46 30.27 15.19
C THR A 18 -8.91 30.37 15.69
N GLU A 19 -9.59 31.48 15.36
CA GLU A 19 -11.00 31.66 15.71
C GLU A 19 -11.92 30.65 15.00
N ASP A 20 -11.62 30.29 13.74
CA ASP A 20 -12.39 29.30 12.97
C ASP A 20 -12.24 27.89 13.58
N GLU A 21 -11.02 27.51 13.96
CA GLU A 21 -10.73 26.23 14.64
C GLU A 21 -11.40 26.16 16.02
N ARG A 22 -11.42 27.30 16.73
CA ARG A 22 -12.15 27.44 18.00
C ARG A 22 -13.66 27.29 17.81
N ALA A 23 -14.20 27.87 16.74
CA ALA A 23 -15.62 27.75 16.40
C ALA A 23 -15.98 26.30 16.04
N GLU A 24 -15.12 25.57 15.33
CA GLU A 24 -15.29 24.13 15.07
C GLU A 24 -15.37 23.32 16.37
N LEU A 25 -14.47 23.59 17.33
CA LEU A 25 -14.49 22.91 18.62
C LEU A 25 -15.73 23.31 19.45
N ALA A 26 -16.12 24.58 19.44
CA ALA A 26 -17.30 25.05 20.17
C ALA A 26 -18.60 24.42 19.63
N ALA A 27 -18.66 24.09 18.36
CA ALA A 27 -19.83 23.47 17.73
C ALA A 27 -20.14 22.06 18.26
N ILE A 28 -19.18 21.39 18.89
CA ILE A 28 -19.36 20.04 19.47
C ILE A 28 -19.49 20.07 21.00
N ALA A 29 -19.62 21.25 21.63
CA ALA A 29 -19.60 21.39 23.07
C ALA A 29 -20.65 20.53 23.81
N ASP A 30 -21.79 20.29 23.19
CA ASP A 30 -22.90 19.50 23.73
C ASP A 30 -22.91 18.04 23.22
N ASP A 31 -21.93 17.63 22.40
CA ASP A 31 -21.79 16.26 21.87
C ASP A 31 -20.64 15.51 22.57
N ASP A 32 -20.96 14.90 23.69
CA ASP A 32 -19.98 14.18 24.53
C ASP A 32 -19.29 13.02 23.78
N LYS A 33 -20.00 12.36 22.84
CA LYS A 33 -19.42 11.27 22.03
C LYS A 33 -18.43 11.79 21.00
N GLU A 34 -18.73 12.90 20.35
CA GLU A 34 -17.81 13.51 19.40
C GLU A 34 -16.58 14.06 20.13
N ILE A 35 -16.74 14.69 21.33
CA ILE A 35 -15.63 15.12 22.15
C ILE A 35 -14.76 13.94 22.55
N GLU A 36 -15.34 12.85 23.08
CA GLU A 36 -14.60 11.64 23.42
C GLU A 36 -13.84 11.10 22.20
N SER A 37 -14.48 10.97 21.05
CA SER A 37 -13.88 10.44 19.83
C SER A 37 -12.68 11.24 19.33
N ARG A 38 -12.64 12.56 19.60
CA ARG A 38 -11.57 13.46 19.18
C ARG A 38 -10.44 13.61 20.20
N PHE A 39 -10.67 13.26 21.49
CA PHE A 39 -9.76 13.61 22.57
C PHE A 39 -9.42 12.47 23.55
N TYR A 40 -9.93 11.24 23.36
CA TYR A 40 -9.64 10.12 24.27
C TYR A 40 -8.14 9.72 24.33
N GLY A 41 -7.35 10.15 23.38
CA GLY A 41 -5.91 9.94 23.30
C GLY A 41 -5.31 10.46 21.99
N PRO A 42 -3.99 10.59 21.88
CA PRO A 42 -3.35 10.96 20.62
C PRO A 42 -3.53 9.86 19.57
N LEU A 43 -3.40 10.23 18.30
CA LEU A 43 -3.22 9.23 17.23
C LEU A 43 -1.97 8.40 17.53
N GLU A 44 -2.11 7.08 17.44
CA GLU A 44 -0.98 6.16 17.64
C GLU A 44 0.02 6.29 16.51
N PHE A 45 1.26 6.62 16.85
CA PHE A 45 2.36 6.65 15.91
C PHE A 45 2.92 5.24 15.73
N GLY A 46 2.48 4.57 14.64
CA GLY A 46 2.94 3.23 14.28
C GLY A 46 3.93 3.23 13.12
N THR A 47 4.34 2.05 12.69
CA THR A 47 5.22 1.87 11.53
C THR A 47 4.61 2.36 10.21
N ALA A 48 3.30 2.58 10.16
CA ALA A 48 2.59 3.21 9.04
C ALA A 48 2.43 4.73 9.22
N GLY A 49 3.03 5.32 10.27
CA GLY A 49 2.85 6.71 10.65
C GLY A 49 1.50 6.98 11.32
N LEU A 50 0.89 8.12 11.01
CA LEU A 50 -0.43 8.53 11.51
C LEU A 50 -1.47 8.48 10.38
N ARG A 51 -2.72 8.23 10.74
CA ARG A 51 -3.88 8.33 9.83
C ARG A 51 -5.13 8.67 10.62
N GLY A 52 -5.91 9.62 10.14
CA GLY A 52 -7.16 10.03 10.79
C GLY A 52 -8.00 10.94 9.90
N THR A 53 -9.19 11.28 10.38
CA THR A 53 -10.05 12.27 9.73
C THR A 53 -9.52 13.69 10.00
N MET A 54 -9.70 14.58 9.02
CA MET A 54 -9.24 15.97 9.09
C MET A 54 -10.23 16.80 9.89
N LYS A 55 -9.99 16.92 11.20
CA LYS A 55 -10.79 17.69 12.16
C LYS A 55 -9.89 18.24 13.27
N MET A 56 -10.39 19.20 14.02
CA MET A 56 -9.73 19.64 15.26
C MET A 56 -9.86 18.59 16.36
N GLY A 57 -8.75 18.31 17.03
CA GLY A 57 -8.67 17.33 18.12
C GLY A 57 -7.37 16.54 18.15
N LEU A 58 -7.06 15.98 19.32
CA LEU A 58 -5.83 15.23 19.56
C LEU A 58 -5.78 13.90 18.79
N HIS A 59 -6.94 13.24 18.59
CA HIS A 59 -7.10 11.99 17.86
C HIS A 59 -7.49 12.21 16.39
N GLN A 60 -7.13 13.35 15.81
CA GLN A 60 -7.50 13.76 14.46
C GLN A 60 -6.28 14.25 13.68
N MET A 61 -6.39 14.33 12.34
CA MET A 61 -5.36 14.92 11.49
C MET A 61 -5.59 16.42 11.34
N ASN A 62 -4.68 17.21 11.88
CA ASN A 62 -4.65 18.67 11.79
C ASN A 62 -3.22 19.19 11.88
N ILE A 63 -3.03 20.47 11.65
CA ILE A 63 -1.70 21.09 11.61
C ILE A 63 -0.91 20.93 12.93
N TYR A 64 -1.59 20.92 14.09
CA TYR A 64 -0.96 20.78 15.40
C TYR A 64 -0.43 19.36 15.60
N VAL A 65 -1.21 18.35 15.23
CA VAL A 65 -0.81 16.93 15.26
C VAL A 65 0.33 16.65 14.28
N ILE A 66 0.32 17.25 13.09
CA ILE A 66 1.42 17.15 12.11
C ILE A 66 2.71 17.75 12.70
N ARG A 67 2.65 18.96 13.24
CA ARG A 67 3.80 19.63 13.85
C ARG A 67 4.35 18.84 15.03
N TRP A 68 3.48 18.36 15.92
CA TRP A 68 3.83 17.53 17.07
C TRP A 68 4.51 16.22 16.64
N ALA A 69 3.91 15.50 15.70
CA ALA A 69 4.48 14.26 15.15
C ALA A 69 5.86 14.51 14.52
N THR A 70 5.99 15.61 13.78
CA THR A 70 7.26 15.98 13.15
C THR A 70 8.31 16.41 14.17
N GLN A 71 7.93 17.02 15.29
CA GLN A 71 8.89 17.35 16.37
C GLN A 71 9.44 16.09 17.01
N GLY A 72 8.61 15.07 17.30
CA GLY A 72 9.08 13.79 17.81
C GLY A 72 10.01 13.07 16.84
N PHE A 73 9.66 13.09 15.56
CA PHE A 73 10.51 12.56 14.48
C PHE A 73 11.84 13.34 14.38
N ALA A 74 11.81 14.67 14.41
CA ALA A 74 13.01 15.52 14.38
C ALA A 74 13.94 15.24 15.55
N ASN A 75 13.39 15.06 16.76
CA ASN A 75 14.19 14.72 17.94
C ASN A 75 14.97 13.43 17.76
N VAL A 76 14.37 12.40 17.15
CA VAL A 76 15.06 11.12 16.85
C VAL A 76 16.19 11.33 15.86
N ILE A 77 15.99 12.10 14.78
CA ILE A 77 17.07 12.41 13.80
C ILE A 77 18.19 13.22 14.47
N CYS A 78 17.87 14.23 15.26
CA CYS A 78 18.87 15.05 15.98
C CYS A 78 19.70 14.19 16.94
N ALA A 79 19.10 13.19 17.57
CA ALA A 79 19.81 12.28 18.47
C ALA A 79 20.84 11.39 17.72
N GLU A 80 20.67 11.17 16.42
CA GLU A 80 21.67 10.48 15.58
C GLU A 80 22.87 11.37 15.21
N GLY A 81 22.79 12.68 15.45
CA GLY A 81 23.88 13.64 15.29
C GLY A 81 23.83 14.45 13.99
N SER A 82 24.81 15.37 13.84
CA SER A 82 24.85 16.34 12.73
C SER A 82 24.86 15.68 11.36
N ALA A 83 25.56 14.56 11.20
CA ALA A 83 25.61 13.85 9.90
C ALA A 83 24.23 13.37 9.43
N ALA A 84 23.34 12.97 10.35
CA ALA A 84 21.97 12.61 10.03
C ALA A 84 21.12 13.85 9.69
N MET A 85 21.32 14.94 10.42
CA MET A 85 20.67 16.23 10.16
C MET A 85 21.05 16.80 8.79
N ASP A 86 22.33 16.70 8.40
CA ASP A 86 22.86 17.18 7.10
C ASP A 86 22.33 16.33 5.93
N LYS A 87 22.21 15.00 6.09
CA LYS A 87 21.55 14.14 5.11
C LYS A 87 20.10 14.58 4.87
N GLY A 88 19.44 14.99 5.93
CA GLY A 88 18.13 15.63 5.89
C GLY A 88 16.97 14.68 5.61
N VAL A 89 15.84 15.28 5.25
CA VAL A 89 14.55 14.61 5.07
C VAL A 89 13.96 14.97 3.71
N ALA A 90 13.50 13.98 2.95
CA ALA A 90 12.68 14.20 1.75
C ALA A 90 11.20 14.26 2.14
N ILE A 91 10.43 15.20 1.57
CA ILE A 91 9.00 15.37 1.88
C ILE A 91 8.19 15.36 0.59
N CYS A 92 7.14 14.53 0.56
CA CYS A 92 6.17 14.37 -0.51
C CYS A 92 4.74 14.53 0.01
N MET A 93 3.81 14.82 -0.90
CA MET A 93 2.39 14.95 -0.59
C MET A 93 1.53 14.50 -1.78
N ASP A 94 0.30 14.07 -1.47
CA ASP A 94 -0.72 13.76 -2.46
C ASP A 94 -1.70 14.94 -2.72
N CYS A 95 -2.78 14.67 -3.48
CA CYS A 95 -3.76 15.69 -3.87
C CYS A 95 -4.82 16.00 -2.81
N ARG A 96 -4.81 15.36 -1.63
CA ARG A 96 -5.82 15.53 -0.59
C ARG A 96 -5.84 16.94 -0.05
N HIS A 97 -7.00 17.35 0.46
CA HIS A 97 -7.12 18.61 1.19
C HIS A 97 -6.07 18.67 2.30
N HIS A 98 -5.49 19.85 2.50
CA HIS A 98 -4.44 20.13 3.48
C HIS A 98 -3.09 19.40 3.28
N SER A 99 -2.94 18.51 2.28
CA SER A 99 -1.66 17.77 2.11
C SER A 99 -0.46 18.70 1.89
N MET A 100 -0.61 19.73 1.07
CA MET A 100 0.45 20.74 0.85
C MET A 100 0.75 21.55 2.12
N GLU A 101 -0.28 21.96 2.84
CA GLU A 101 -0.16 22.70 4.10
C GLU A 101 0.56 21.86 5.17
N PHE A 102 0.17 20.60 5.33
CA PHE A 102 0.80 19.67 6.27
C PHE A 102 2.25 19.35 5.90
N ALA A 103 2.55 19.20 4.61
CA ALA A 103 3.92 18.98 4.13
C ALA A 103 4.83 20.19 4.44
N ARG A 104 4.33 21.41 4.22
CA ARG A 104 5.05 22.65 4.58
C ARG A 104 5.24 22.76 6.09
N ALA A 105 4.21 22.47 6.89
CA ALA A 105 4.32 22.48 8.35
C ALA A 105 5.37 21.47 8.87
N ALA A 106 5.46 20.29 8.26
CA ALA A 106 6.51 19.33 8.57
C ALA A 106 7.91 19.87 8.19
N ALA A 107 8.05 20.50 7.02
CA ALA A 107 9.29 21.14 6.59
C ALA A 107 9.75 22.25 7.54
N GLU A 108 8.82 23.10 8.01
CA GLU A 108 9.05 24.18 8.98
C GLU A 108 9.60 23.66 10.31
N VAL A 109 9.06 22.54 10.82
CA VAL A 109 9.53 21.91 12.06
C VAL A 109 10.92 21.29 11.86
N CYS A 110 11.16 20.55 10.78
CA CYS A 110 12.46 19.97 10.49
C CYS A 110 13.54 21.07 10.38
N ALA A 111 13.28 22.13 9.61
CA ALA A 111 14.18 23.25 9.46
C ALA A 111 14.50 23.97 10.77
N ALA A 112 13.49 24.20 11.63
CA ALA A 112 13.67 24.81 12.94
C ALA A 112 14.53 23.98 13.92
N ASN A 113 14.64 22.66 13.67
CA ASN A 113 15.52 21.76 14.42
C ASN A 113 16.90 21.57 13.73
N GLY A 114 17.22 22.35 12.68
CA GLY A 114 18.48 22.31 11.97
C GLY A 114 18.63 21.10 11.01
N ILE A 115 17.54 20.45 10.68
CA ILE A 115 17.53 19.33 9.73
C ILE A 115 17.33 19.88 8.32
N HIS A 116 18.20 19.48 7.39
CA HIS A 116 18.06 19.85 5.97
C HIS A 116 16.80 19.19 5.38
N VAL A 117 16.05 19.94 4.57
CA VAL A 117 14.78 19.48 3.99
C VAL A 117 14.82 19.55 2.47
N ARG A 118 14.45 18.46 1.81
CA ARG A 118 14.11 18.43 0.39
C ARG A 118 12.61 18.14 0.27
N ILE A 119 11.84 19.11 -0.23
CA ILE A 119 10.39 18.98 -0.39
C ILE A 119 10.02 19.10 -1.87
N PHE A 120 9.13 18.22 -2.34
CA PHE A 120 8.59 18.38 -3.69
C PHE A 120 7.79 19.68 -3.80
N GLU A 121 8.02 20.41 -4.91
CA GLU A 121 7.35 21.68 -5.18
C GLU A 121 5.83 21.54 -5.35
N PHE A 122 5.39 20.36 -5.77
CA PHE A 122 4.02 19.99 -5.98
C PHE A 122 3.82 18.50 -5.70
N LEU A 123 2.58 18.02 -5.68
CA LEU A 123 2.26 16.62 -5.38
C LEU A 123 2.98 15.63 -6.31
N ARG A 124 3.44 14.51 -5.75
CA ARG A 124 4.15 13.43 -6.44
C ARG A 124 3.70 12.05 -5.92
N PRO A 125 3.93 10.99 -6.73
CA PRO A 125 3.71 9.61 -6.32
C PRO A 125 4.52 9.18 -5.09
N THR A 126 3.93 8.35 -4.24
CA THR A 126 4.63 7.71 -3.10
C THR A 126 5.96 7.03 -3.50
N PRO A 127 6.04 6.24 -4.60
CA PRO A 127 7.31 5.63 -5.00
C PRO A 127 8.41 6.66 -5.32
N GLU A 128 8.04 7.84 -5.78
CA GLU A 128 9.03 8.88 -6.06
C GLU A 128 9.65 9.44 -4.77
N LEU A 129 8.92 9.48 -3.65
CA LEU A 129 9.52 9.76 -2.34
C LEU A 129 10.52 8.69 -1.94
N SER A 130 10.15 7.40 -2.05
CA SER A 130 11.07 6.28 -1.77
C SER A 130 12.35 6.40 -2.60
N PHE A 131 12.21 6.74 -3.88
CA PHE A 131 13.32 7.04 -4.77
C PHE A 131 14.15 8.24 -4.30
N ALA A 132 13.51 9.38 -3.98
CA ALA A 132 14.21 10.61 -3.58
C ALA A 132 15.03 10.40 -2.30
N VAL A 133 14.50 9.70 -1.30
CA VAL A 133 15.25 9.35 -0.07
C VAL A 133 16.57 8.64 -0.42
N ARG A 134 16.51 7.67 -1.35
CA ARG A 134 17.68 6.89 -1.78
C ARG A 134 18.61 7.69 -2.71
N HIS A 135 18.05 8.40 -3.67
CA HIS A 135 18.77 9.16 -4.69
C HIS A 135 19.62 10.28 -4.08
N TYR A 136 19.02 11.03 -3.16
CA TYR A 136 19.71 12.11 -2.45
C TYR A 136 20.45 11.65 -1.18
N GLY A 137 20.31 10.37 -0.80
CA GLY A 137 20.92 9.85 0.43
C GLY A 137 20.36 10.47 1.70
N CYS A 138 19.07 10.82 1.71
CA CYS A 138 18.41 11.39 2.88
C CYS A 138 18.40 10.42 4.06
N GLN A 139 18.40 10.96 5.29
CA GLN A 139 18.28 10.16 6.50
C GLN A 139 16.89 9.53 6.63
N ALA A 140 15.86 10.25 6.15
CA ALA A 140 14.48 9.80 6.24
C ALA A 140 13.58 10.49 5.21
N GLY A 141 12.29 10.11 5.17
CA GLY A 141 11.27 10.74 4.33
C GLY A 141 9.93 10.86 5.04
N ILE A 142 9.13 11.83 4.60
CA ILE A 142 7.75 12.07 5.06
C ILE A 142 6.85 12.10 3.84
N ASN A 143 5.74 11.36 3.87
CA ASN A 143 4.69 11.46 2.86
C ASN A 143 3.35 11.82 3.49
N ILE A 144 2.78 12.93 3.05
CA ILE A 144 1.45 13.37 3.51
C ILE A 144 0.40 12.79 2.57
N THR A 145 -0.20 11.68 3.01
CA THR A 145 -1.21 10.94 2.23
C THR A 145 -1.98 9.97 3.12
N ALA A 146 -3.24 9.72 2.79
CA ALA A 146 -4.02 8.61 3.31
C ALA A 146 -4.30 7.54 2.23
N SER A 147 -3.47 7.47 1.15
CA SER A 147 -3.62 6.52 0.05
C SER A 147 -5.05 6.54 -0.53
N HIS A 148 -5.75 5.43 -0.55
CA HIS A 148 -7.10 5.24 -1.10
C HIS A 148 -8.24 5.48 -0.11
N ASN A 149 -7.99 5.96 1.10
CA ASN A 149 -9.06 6.27 2.07
C ASN A 149 -10.02 7.33 1.54
N PRO A 150 -11.26 7.42 2.05
CA PRO A 150 -12.20 8.48 1.72
C PRO A 150 -11.63 9.89 1.91
N LYS A 151 -12.27 10.87 1.30
CA LYS A 151 -11.80 12.27 1.22
C LYS A 151 -11.59 12.96 2.57
N GLU A 152 -12.31 12.51 3.60
CA GLU A 152 -12.25 13.06 4.97
C GLU A 152 -10.93 12.72 5.68
N TYR A 153 -10.15 11.76 5.16
CA TYR A 153 -8.92 11.30 5.78
C TYR A 153 -7.68 11.98 5.19
N ASN A 154 -6.68 12.16 6.05
CA ASN A 154 -5.30 12.38 5.65
C ASN A 154 -4.37 11.54 6.53
N GLY A 155 -3.07 11.54 6.23
CA GLY A 155 -2.09 10.74 6.96
C GLY A 155 -0.69 11.33 6.87
N TYR A 156 0.19 10.78 7.70
CA TYR A 156 1.58 11.16 7.81
C TYR A 156 2.40 9.87 7.84
N LYS A 157 2.88 9.43 6.67
CA LYS A 157 3.72 8.24 6.54
C LYS A 157 5.20 8.62 6.68
N VAL A 158 5.99 7.78 7.36
CA VAL A 158 7.41 8.01 7.55
C VAL A 158 8.23 6.89 6.91
N TYR A 159 9.32 7.28 6.29
CA TYR A 159 10.31 6.43 5.61
C TYR A 159 11.67 6.61 6.25
N TRP A 160 12.52 5.57 6.20
CA TRP A 160 13.88 5.66 6.70
C TRP A 160 14.90 5.70 5.56
N SER A 161 16.17 5.73 5.91
CA SER A 161 17.29 5.99 4.97
C SER A 161 17.44 4.97 3.82
N ASP A 162 16.84 3.81 3.93
CA ASP A 162 16.79 2.81 2.87
C ASP A 162 15.67 3.07 1.84
N GLY A 163 14.78 4.05 2.09
CA GLY A 163 13.61 4.38 1.28
C GLY A 163 12.39 3.50 1.55
N ALA A 164 12.43 2.63 2.56
CA ALA A 164 11.29 1.84 3.02
C ALA A 164 10.52 2.54 4.15
N GLN A 165 9.29 2.10 4.40
CA GLN A 165 8.51 2.56 5.55
C GLN A 165 9.24 2.25 6.85
N LEU A 166 9.01 3.10 7.85
CA LEU A 166 9.71 3.14 9.13
C LEU A 166 9.79 1.77 9.83
N PRO A 167 10.99 1.29 10.21
CA PRO A 167 11.14 0.10 11.03
C PRO A 167 10.55 0.28 12.44
N PRO A 168 10.09 -0.81 13.10
CA PRO A 168 9.44 -0.73 14.41
C PRO A 168 10.26 0.00 15.48
N GLN A 169 11.58 -0.24 15.54
CA GLN A 169 12.46 0.38 16.54
C GLN A 169 12.48 1.91 16.45
N HIS A 170 12.42 2.47 15.25
CA HIS A 170 12.37 3.93 15.05
C HIS A 170 10.96 4.48 15.31
N ALA A 171 9.91 3.73 14.97
CA ALA A 171 8.54 4.11 15.33
C ALA A 171 8.36 4.20 16.85
N ASP A 172 8.88 3.21 17.60
CA ASP A 172 8.86 3.20 19.06
C ASP A 172 9.70 4.34 19.66
N ALA A 173 10.82 4.69 19.03
CA ALA A 173 11.64 5.82 19.45
C ALA A 173 10.90 7.15 19.30
N ILE A 174 10.24 7.35 18.15
CA ILE A 174 9.42 8.54 17.91
C ILE A 174 8.25 8.60 18.91
N ALA A 175 7.54 7.50 19.13
CA ALA A 175 6.44 7.44 20.08
C ALA A 175 6.86 7.87 21.49
N ARG A 176 8.04 7.41 21.97
CA ARG A 176 8.60 7.84 23.28
C ARG A 176 8.97 9.31 23.32
N GLU A 177 9.41 9.91 22.21
CA GLU A 177 9.66 11.36 22.15
C GLU A 177 8.34 12.14 22.20
N LEU A 178 7.31 11.68 21.52
CA LEU A 178 6.00 12.33 21.50
C LEU A 178 5.35 12.44 22.88
N GLU A 179 5.57 11.47 23.78
CA GLU A 179 5.08 11.53 25.17
C GLU A 179 5.64 12.71 25.98
N LYS A 180 6.78 13.28 25.56
CA LYS A 180 7.48 14.37 26.25
C LYS A 180 7.12 15.75 25.72
N ILE A 181 6.42 15.83 24.59
CA ILE A 181 6.20 17.07 23.83
C ILE A 181 4.77 17.57 24.07
N ASP A 182 4.63 18.77 24.62
CA ASP A 182 3.35 19.47 24.61
C ASP A 182 3.03 19.94 23.19
N ILE A 183 1.81 19.62 22.72
CA ILE A 183 1.40 19.82 21.33
C ILE A 183 1.41 21.28 20.87
N PHE A 184 1.22 22.24 21.79
CA PHE A 184 1.18 23.69 21.49
C PHE A 184 2.50 24.40 21.76
N THR A 185 3.19 24.05 22.85
CA THR A 185 4.36 24.80 23.33
C THR A 185 5.69 24.06 23.14
N GLY A 186 5.64 22.74 22.88
CA GLY A 186 6.84 21.89 22.77
C GLY A 186 7.39 21.78 21.35
N VAL A 187 6.78 22.43 20.37
CA VAL A 187 7.14 22.33 18.94
C VAL A 187 7.89 23.58 18.48
N LYS A 188 9.02 23.36 17.81
CA LYS A 188 9.78 24.45 17.16
C LYS A 188 9.34 24.58 15.70
N THR A 189 9.16 25.81 15.22
CA THR A 189 8.83 26.11 13.84
C THR A 189 9.69 27.25 13.32
N MET A 190 10.01 27.21 12.02
CA MET A 190 10.61 28.30 11.27
C MET A 190 9.76 28.54 10.03
N PRO A 191 9.31 29.78 9.74
CA PRO A 191 8.49 30.04 8.57
C PRO A 191 9.13 29.50 7.29
N PHE A 192 8.33 28.87 6.42
CA PHE A 192 8.80 28.15 5.25
C PHE A 192 9.71 29.00 4.35
N ASP A 193 9.30 30.24 4.04
CA ASP A 193 10.06 31.12 3.16
C ASP A 193 11.38 31.61 3.79
N GLU A 194 11.40 31.79 5.12
CA GLU A 194 12.63 32.10 5.87
C GLU A 194 13.59 30.92 5.86
N ALA A 195 13.09 29.71 6.12
CA ALA A 195 13.87 28.48 6.10
C ALA A 195 14.45 28.19 4.72
N LYS A 196 13.67 28.46 3.65
CA LYS A 196 14.11 28.34 2.27
C LYS A 196 15.19 29.38 1.93
N ALA A 197 14.99 30.64 2.32
CA ALA A 197 15.95 31.70 2.10
C ALA A 197 17.29 31.46 2.85
N ALA A 198 17.21 30.82 4.02
CA ALA A 198 18.37 30.40 4.81
C ALA A 198 19.07 29.14 4.29
N GLY A 199 18.53 28.47 3.27
CA GLY A 199 19.10 27.25 2.69
C GLY A 199 18.79 25.96 3.47
N HIS A 200 17.87 26.00 4.43
CA HIS A 200 17.41 24.80 5.16
C HIS A 200 16.41 23.98 4.33
N ILE A 201 15.69 24.61 3.40
CA ILE A 201 14.70 23.96 2.55
C ILE A 201 15.10 24.11 1.07
N GLU A 202 15.19 22.98 0.38
CA GLU A 202 15.41 22.84 -1.06
C GLU A 202 14.17 22.26 -1.73
N LEU A 203 13.80 22.76 -2.91
CA LEU A 203 12.67 22.23 -3.68
C LEU A 203 13.15 21.14 -4.64
N MET A 204 12.43 20.03 -4.67
CA MET A 204 12.56 18.98 -5.69
C MET A 204 11.47 19.15 -6.74
N GLY A 205 11.81 18.97 -8.01
CA GLY A 205 10.89 19.12 -9.14
C GLY A 205 11.26 18.23 -10.31
N GLU A 206 11.27 18.81 -11.52
CA GLU A 206 11.44 18.08 -12.78
C GLU A 206 12.76 17.30 -12.87
N GLU A 207 13.83 17.74 -12.24
CA GLU A 207 15.10 17.00 -12.21
C GLU A 207 14.92 15.65 -11.50
N THR A 208 14.19 15.63 -10.37
CA THR A 208 13.87 14.40 -9.64
C THR A 208 12.93 13.52 -10.45
N ASP A 209 11.88 14.11 -11.07
CA ASP A 209 10.96 13.40 -11.97
C ASP A 209 11.75 12.67 -13.07
N ASN A 210 12.66 13.35 -13.75
CA ASN A 210 13.46 12.79 -14.84
C ASN A 210 14.36 11.64 -14.36
N ALA A 211 15.05 11.83 -13.23
CA ALA A 211 15.91 10.80 -12.66
C ALA A 211 15.10 9.55 -12.21
N PHE A 212 13.90 9.74 -11.68
CA PHE A 212 12.98 8.66 -11.36
C PHE A 212 12.52 7.93 -12.63
N MET A 213 12.08 8.68 -13.65
CA MET A 213 11.59 8.16 -14.92
C MET A 213 12.65 7.38 -15.70
N GLU A 214 13.94 7.77 -15.62
CA GLU A 214 15.04 6.98 -16.20
C GLU A 214 15.07 5.55 -15.61
N ASN A 215 14.90 5.41 -14.30
CA ASN A 215 14.84 4.11 -13.63
C ASN A 215 13.56 3.34 -14.00
N VAL A 216 12.42 4.01 -14.06
CA VAL A 216 11.14 3.43 -14.51
C VAL A 216 11.29 2.85 -15.92
N MET A 217 11.82 3.62 -16.86
CA MET A 217 11.97 3.21 -18.26
C MET A 217 13.04 2.12 -18.44
N ALA A 218 14.02 2.01 -17.55
CA ALA A 218 15.01 0.94 -17.55
C ALA A 218 14.40 -0.46 -17.24
N MET A 219 13.20 -0.48 -16.65
CA MET A 219 12.48 -1.73 -16.34
C MET A 219 11.82 -2.38 -17.57
N VAL A 220 11.71 -1.69 -18.70
CA VAL A 220 11.12 -2.21 -19.94
C VAL A 220 11.92 -3.42 -20.45
N ASN A 221 11.20 -4.49 -20.77
CA ASN A 221 11.79 -5.75 -21.25
C ASN A 221 11.70 -5.91 -22.77
N ASP A 222 10.59 -5.49 -23.39
CA ASP A 222 10.30 -5.69 -24.82
C ASP A 222 9.54 -4.51 -25.44
N ARG A 223 10.26 -3.49 -25.92
CA ARG A 223 9.64 -2.35 -26.64
C ARG A 223 9.07 -2.74 -28.00
N GLU A 224 9.58 -3.82 -28.62
CA GLU A 224 9.14 -4.22 -29.95
C GLU A 224 7.71 -4.75 -29.94
N CYS A 225 7.28 -5.40 -28.85
CA CYS A 225 5.91 -5.89 -28.75
C CYS A 225 4.89 -4.73 -28.78
N VAL A 226 5.21 -3.58 -28.17
CA VAL A 226 4.36 -2.39 -28.22
C VAL A 226 4.34 -1.79 -29.62
N ALA A 227 5.49 -1.69 -30.27
CA ALA A 227 5.59 -1.19 -31.65
C ALA A 227 4.77 -2.04 -32.65
N LYS A 228 4.73 -3.37 -32.48
CA LYS A 228 3.95 -4.29 -33.34
C LYS A 228 2.45 -4.05 -33.30
N VAL A 229 1.92 -3.60 -32.16
CA VAL A 229 0.48 -3.38 -31.98
C VAL A 229 0.10 -1.89 -31.89
N ALA A 230 1.05 -1.00 -32.09
CA ALA A 230 0.93 0.44 -31.82
C ALA A 230 -0.31 1.10 -32.48
N ASP A 231 -0.74 0.63 -33.66
CA ASP A 231 -1.87 1.22 -34.40
C ASP A 231 -3.25 0.69 -33.94
N THR A 232 -3.27 -0.41 -33.18
CA THR A 232 -4.52 -1.06 -32.73
C THR A 232 -4.62 -1.18 -31.21
N PHE A 233 -3.55 -0.84 -30.48
CA PHE A 233 -3.50 -0.95 -29.04
C PHE A 233 -3.94 0.34 -28.39
N HIS A 234 -5.17 0.34 -27.88
CA HIS A 234 -5.79 1.47 -27.15
C HIS A 234 -5.76 1.20 -25.66
N VAL A 235 -5.23 2.14 -24.89
CA VAL A 235 -5.14 2.09 -23.42
C VAL A 235 -5.95 3.25 -22.85
N VAL A 236 -6.81 2.96 -21.88
CA VAL A 236 -7.48 3.99 -21.08
C VAL A 236 -6.83 4.06 -19.71
N TYR A 237 -6.55 5.28 -19.24
CA TYR A 237 -5.93 5.52 -17.94
C TYR A 237 -6.74 6.50 -17.09
N THR A 238 -6.83 6.22 -15.79
CA THR A 238 -7.35 7.14 -14.78
C THR A 238 -6.48 7.17 -13.52
N PRO A 239 -6.09 8.36 -13.03
CA PRO A 239 -5.41 8.54 -11.75
C PRO A 239 -6.38 8.71 -10.57
N PHE A 240 -7.71 8.59 -10.75
CA PHE A 240 -8.71 8.91 -9.73
C PHE A 240 -8.42 10.25 -9.02
N HIS A 241 -8.15 11.31 -9.77
CA HIS A 241 -7.77 12.65 -9.30
C HIS A 241 -6.40 12.75 -8.60
N GLY A 242 -5.58 11.69 -8.64
CA GLY A 242 -4.35 11.54 -7.85
C GLY A 242 -3.05 11.85 -8.57
N CYS A 243 -1.95 11.55 -7.88
CA CYS A 243 -0.57 11.91 -8.26
C CYS A 243 -0.05 11.24 -9.54
N GLY A 244 -0.69 10.13 -9.97
CA GLY A 244 -0.29 9.44 -11.21
C GLY A 244 -0.54 10.22 -12.49
N TRP A 245 -1.26 11.34 -12.44
CA TRP A 245 -1.71 12.14 -13.58
C TRP A 245 -0.59 12.57 -14.54
N LYS A 246 0.62 12.80 -14.04
CA LYS A 246 1.78 13.26 -14.82
C LYS A 246 2.66 12.09 -15.29
N LEU A 247 3.20 11.33 -14.34
CA LEU A 247 4.26 10.36 -14.63
C LEU A 247 3.75 9.08 -15.29
N VAL A 248 2.54 8.61 -14.98
CA VAL A 248 2.00 7.40 -15.64
C VAL A 248 1.74 7.65 -17.13
N PRO A 249 1.01 8.70 -17.56
CA PRO A 249 0.87 8.99 -18.97
C PRO A 249 2.19 9.25 -19.70
N GLN A 250 3.18 9.86 -19.04
CA GLN A 250 4.50 10.04 -19.60
C GLN A 250 5.17 8.69 -19.85
N ALA A 251 5.22 7.80 -18.83
CA ALA A 251 5.80 6.46 -18.96
C ALA A 251 5.17 5.66 -20.12
N LEU A 252 3.84 5.71 -20.26
CA LEU A 252 3.13 4.99 -21.32
C LEU A 252 3.43 5.56 -22.73
N ARG A 253 3.54 6.89 -22.87
CA ARG A 253 3.95 7.53 -24.13
C ARG A 253 5.40 7.19 -24.49
N ASP A 254 6.30 7.25 -23.49
CA ASP A 254 7.73 6.93 -23.65
C ASP A 254 7.95 5.44 -23.98
N LEU A 255 7.03 4.56 -23.55
CA LEU A 255 6.99 3.14 -23.96
C LEU A 255 6.64 2.99 -25.45
N GLY A 256 5.89 3.94 -26.03
CA GLY A 256 5.48 3.91 -27.43
C GLY A 256 3.97 3.71 -27.65
N VAL A 257 3.14 3.86 -26.60
CA VAL A 257 1.68 3.78 -26.73
C VAL A 257 1.17 4.99 -27.52
N LYS A 258 0.68 4.76 -28.75
CA LYS A 258 0.13 5.81 -29.62
C LYS A 258 -1.27 6.26 -29.20
N HIS A 259 -2.11 5.32 -28.77
CA HIS A 259 -3.52 5.55 -28.45
C HIS A 259 -3.76 5.46 -26.94
N LEU A 260 -3.15 6.41 -26.20
CA LEU A 260 -3.40 6.60 -24.78
C LEU A 260 -4.54 7.60 -24.58
N HIS A 261 -5.60 7.16 -23.90
CA HIS A 261 -6.79 7.94 -23.58
C HIS A 261 -6.90 8.11 -22.08
N CYS A 262 -6.60 9.30 -21.58
CA CYS A 262 -6.81 9.63 -20.15
C CYS A 262 -8.24 10.10 -19.93
N VAL A 263 -8.86 9.70 -18.81
CA VAL A 263 -10.22 10.12 -18.41
C VAL A 263 -10.18 11.60 -18.01
N PRO A 264 -10.72 12.55 -18.82
CA PRO A 264 -10.49 13.98 -18.60
C PRO A 264 -10.98 14.46 -17.23
N GLU A 265 -12.12 13.97 -16.78
CA GLU A 265 -12.75 14.36 -15.52
C GLU A 265 -11.91 13.91 -14.31
N GLN A 266 -11.22 12.79 -14.42
CA GLN A 266 -10.41 12.21 -13.36
C GLN A 266 -8.92 12.61 -13.43
N MET A 267 -8.50 13.27 -14.51
CA MET A 267 -7.18 13.90 -14.63
C MET A 267 -7.10 15.24 -13.87
N VAL A 268 -8.23 15.77 -13.43
CA VAL A 268 -8.28 16.98 -12.59
C VAL A 268 -7.89 16.59 -11.16
N LEU A 269 -6.84 17.22 -10.64
CA LEU A 269 -6.38 17.00 -9.27
C LEU A 269 -7.38 17.60 -8.27
N ASP A 270 -8.01 16.76 -7.48
CA ASP A 270 -9.04 17.20 -6.53
C ASP A 270 -9.13 16.24 -5.33
N GLY A 271 -8.78 16.75 -4.14
CA GLY A 271 -8.85 16.00 -2.88
C GLY A 271 -10.26 15.66 -2.42
N SER A 272 -11.29 16.21 -3.07
CA SER A 272 -12.69 15.84 -2.84
C SER A 272 -13.13 14.58 -3.59
N PHE A 273 -12.31 14.09 -4.55
CA PHE A 273 -12.60 12.91 -5.38
C PHE A 273 -14.03 12.90 -5.97
N PRO A 274 -14.47 13.97 -6.70
CA PRO A 274 -15.88 14.21 -7.01
C PRO A 274 -16.54 13.13 -7.89
N THR A 275 -15.76 12.31 -8.58
CA THR A 275 -16.27 11.27 -9.47
C THR A 275 -16.18 9.85 -8.87
N VAL A 276 -15.65 9.68 -7.66
CA VAL A 276 -15.50 8.38 -7.01
C VAL A 276 -15.85 8.47 -5.52
N VAL A 277 -16.56 7.49 -4.99
CA VAL A 277 -16.87 7.43 -3.55
C VAL A 277 -15.61 7.04 -2.77
N SER A 278 -14.82 6.12 -3.33
CA SER A 278 -13.52 5.71 -2.80
C SER A 278 -12.53 5.61 -3.95
N PRO A 279 -11.42 6.37 -3.92
CA PRO A 279 -10.41 6.36 -4.99
C PRO A 279 -9.48 5.13 -4.88
N ASN A 280 -10.08 3.94 -4.74
CA ASN A 280 -9.37 2.68 -4.58
C ASN A 280 -9.53 1.83 -5.86
N PRO A 281 -8.45 1.46 -6.56
CA PRO A 281 -8.52 0.63 -7.76
C PRO A 281 -9.02 -0.80 -7.51
N GLU A 282 -9.21 -1.22 -6.26
CA GLU A 282 -9.92 -2.46 -5.90
C GLU A 282 -11.44 -2.34 -6.14
N ASN A 283 -11.98 -1.11 -6.19
CA ASN A 283 -13.40 -0.84 -6.31
C ASN A 283 -13.79 -0.61 -7.78
N PRO A 284 -14.44 -1.57 -8.46
CA PRO A 284 -14.76 -1.47 -9.88
C PRO A 284 -15.67 -0.29 -10.23
N GLU A 285 -16.50 0.15 -9.29
CA GLU A 285 -17.44 1.27 -9.48
C GLU A 285 -16.74 2.59 -9.80
N GLY A 286 -15.50 2.80 -9.36
CA GLY A 286 -14.72 4.00 -9.68
C GLY A 286 -14.35 4.11 -11.17
N PHE A 287 -14.38 2.99 -11.89
CA PHE A 287 -13.97 2.94 -13.30
C PHE A 287 -15.07 3.27 -14.30
N TYR A 288 -16.27 3.66 -13.89
CA TYR A 288 -17.41 3.85 -14.81
C TYR A 288 -17.12 4.86 -15.94
N LEU A 289 -16.42 5.96 -15.67
CA LEU A 289 -15.99 6.92 -16.69
C LEU A 289 -14.94 6.34 -17.63
N ALA A 290 -14.00 5.58 -17.09
CA ALA A 290 -12.96 4.89 -17.86
C ALA A 290 -13.57 3.82 -18.78
N ILE A 291 -14.57 3.06 -18.30
CA ILE A 291 -15.32 2.08 -19.10
C ILE A 291 -16.06 2.78 -20.24
N ALA A 292 -16.80 3.88 -19.96
CA ALA A 292 -17.51 4.64 -20.98
C ALA A 292 -16.55 5.23 -22.04
N LEU A 293 -15.38 5.70 -21.62
CA LEU A 293 -14.34 6.17 -22.55
C LEU A 293 -13.80 5.00 -23.39
N ALA A 294 -13.50 3.86 -22.77
CA ALA A 294 -12.98 2.67 -23.44
C ALA A 294 -13.96 2.12 -24.49
N ASP A 295 -15.26 2.11 -24.19
CA ASP A 295 -16.31 1.73 -25.14
C ASP A 295 -16.34 2.66 -26.37
N ARG A 296 -16.18 3.96 -26.15
CA ARG A 296 -16.19 4.97 -27.22
C ARG A 296 -14.96 4.88 -28.15
N VAL A 297 -13.78 4.57 -27.58
CA VAL A 297 -12.52 4.54 -28.33
C VAL A 297 -12.12 3.12 -28.77
N GLY A 298 -12.90 2.10 -28.41
CA GLY A 298 -12.60 0.70 -28.76
C GLY A 298 -11.44 0.09 -27.97
N ALA A 299 -11.14 0.60 -26.77
CA ALA A 299 -10.09 0.04 -25.93
C ALA A 299 -10.54 -1.27 -25.26
N ASN A 300 -9.57 -2.16 -25.04
CA ASN A 300 -9.77 -3.45 -24.35
C ASN A 300 -9.05 -3.52 -23.00
N PHE A 301 -8.32 -2.46 -22.64
CA PHE A 301 -7.46 -2.42 -21.47
C PHE A 301 -7.59 -1.06 -20.76
N ILE A 302 -7.88 -1.10 -19.47
CA ILE A 302 -8.02 0.09 -18.61
C ILE A 302 -7.07 -0.06 -17.42
N ILE A 303 -6.41 1.03 -17.06
CA ILE A 303 -5.52 1.15 -15.89
C ILE A 303 -6.06 2.25 -14.98
N GLY A 304 -6.08 2.00 -13.68
CA GLY A 304 -6.39 3.01 -12.66
C GLY A 304 -5.40 2.96 -11.50
N THR A 305 -4.91 4.14 -11.08
CA THR A 305 -4.04 4.26 -9.91
C THR A 305 -4.72 5.00 -8.77
N ASP A 306 -4.38 4.65 -7.52
CA ASP A 306 -4.90 5.37 -6.35
C ASP A 306 -4.26 6.76 -6.18
N PRO A 307 -4.75 7.61 -5.26
CA PRO A 307 -4.34 9.02 -5.16
C PRO A 307 -2.84 9.24 -4.97
N ASP A 308 -2.15 8.42 -4.19
CA ASP A 308 -0.70 8.52 -3.99
C ASP A 308 0.11 7.61 -4.92
N SER A 309 -0.57 6.97 -5.90
CA SER A 309 0.03 6.21 -7.00
C SER A 309 0.97 5.10 -6.55
N ASP A 310 0.63 4.46 -5.42
CA ASP A 310 1.34 3.27 -4.95
C ASP A 310 0.62 1.97 -5.32
N ARG A 311 -0.68 2.04 -5.73
CA ARG A 311 -1.48 0.90 -6.20
C ARG A 311 -1.99 1.11 -7.61
N VAL A 312 -2.11 0.01 -8.35
CA VAL A 312 -2.68 0.00 -9.71
C VAL A 312 -3.62 -1.18 -9.90
N GLY A 313 -4.83 -0.89 -10.40
CA GLY A 313 -5.81 -1.87 -10.82
C GLY A 313 -6.03 -1.83 -12.33
N ILE A 314 -6.43 -2.96 -12.90
CA ILE A 314 -6.72 -3.09 -14.31
C ILE A 314 -8.09 -3.72 -14.56
N LEU A 315 -8.74 -3.28 -15.65
CA LEU A 315 -9.92 -3.91 -16.19
C LEU A 315 -9.64 -4.38 -17.61
N VAL A 316 -10.17 -5.55 -17.94
CA VAL A 316 -10.01 -6.17 -19.26
C VAL A 316 -11.37 -6.62 -19.80
N ARG A 317 -11.51 -6.73 -21.13
CA ARG A 317 -12.72 -7.28 -21.73
C ARG A 317 -12.73 -8.79 -21.64
N ASN A 318 -13.83 -9.35 -21.13
CA ASN A 318 -14.09 -10.79 -21.21
C ASN A 318 -14.60 -11.19 -22.61
N LYS A 319 -14.79 -12.49 -22.84
CA LYS A 319 -15.31 -13.04 -24.11
C LYS A 319 -16.68 -12.49 -24.50
N GLY A 320 -17.48 -12.02 -23.55
CA GLY A 320 -18.78 -11.35 -23.79
C GLY A 320 -18.67 -9.86 -24.10
N GLY A 321 -17.46 -9.31 -24.25
CA GLY A 321 -17.20 -7.90 -24.54
C GLY A 321 -17.39 -6.94 -23.37
N ARG A 322 -17.67 -7.44 -22.16
CA ARG A 322 -17.82 -6.61 -20.94
C ARG A 322 -16.49 -6.45 -20.22
N PHE A 323 -16.25 -5.28 -19.65
CA PHE A 323 -15.12 -5.08 -18.75
C PHE A 323 -15.32 -5.83 -17.44
N VAL A 324 -14.26 -6.51 -17.01
CA VAL A 324 -14.19 -7.19 -15.71
C VAL A 324 -12.91 -6.76 -15.00
N PRO A 325 -12.97 -6.56 -13.68
CA PRO A 325 -11.76 -6.28 -12.91
C PRO A 325 -10.88 -7.52 -12.84
N VAL A 326 -9.57 -7.31 -12.89
CA VAL A 326 -8.56 -8.33 -12.60
C VAL A 326 -8.06 -8.09 -11.18
N SER A 327 -8.23 -9.07 -10.29
CA SER A 327 -7.82 -8.89 -8.89
C SER A 327 -6.31 -8.68 -8.75
N GLY A 328 -5.87 -8.16 -7.60
CA GLY A 328 -4.44 -7.99 -7.33
C GLY A 328 -3.67 -9.30 -7.40
N ASN A 329 -4.27 -10.41 -6.94
CA ASN A 329 -3.71 -11.75 -7.10
C ASN A 329 -3.55 -12.15 -8.57
N GLN A 330 -4.60 -11.99 -9.36
CA GLN A 330 -4.61 -12.32 -10.80
C GLN A 330 -3.64 -11.44 -11.58
N THR A 331 -3.62 -10.14 -11.31
CA THR A 331 -2.69 -9.19 -11.92
C THR A 331 -1.25 -9.54 -11.57
N GLY A 332 -0.99 -9.88 -10.31
CA GLY A 332 0.34 -10.27 -9.84
C GLY A 332 0.88 -11.53 -10.50
N VAL A 333 0.06 -12.57 -10.69
CA VAL A 333 0.49 -13.80 -11.37
C VAL A 333 0.69 -13.60 -12.87
N LEU A 334 -0.18 -12.81 -13.54
CA LEU A 334 -0.01 -12.43 -14.94
C LEU A 334 1.31 -11.70 -15.14
N LEU A 335 1.56 -10.69 -14.30
CA LEU A 335 2.78 -9.88 -14.36
C LEU A 335 4.02 -10.73 -14.03
N ALA A 336 3.95 -11.63 -13.04
CA ALA A 336 5.05 -12.53 -12.69
C ALA A 336 5.42 -13.46 -13.86
N ASP A 337 4.45 -14.15 -14.47
CA ASP A 337 4.71 -15.06 -15.59
C ASP A 337 5.29 -14.30 -16.79
N TYR A 338 4.72 -13.12 -17.12
CA TYR A 338 5.25 -12.27 -18.19
C TYR A 338 6.68 -11.81 -17.91
N LEU A 339 6.94 -11.21 -16.75
CA LEU A 339 8.26 -10.64 -16.40
C LEU A 339 9.35 -11.71 -16.38
N LEU A 340 9.11 -12.82 -15.66
CA LEU A 340 10.09 -13.89 -15.54
C LEU A 340 10.37 -14.51 -16.92
N GLY A 341 9.33 -14.68 -17.74
CA GLY A 341 9.46 -15.15 -19.12
C GLY A 341 10.22 -14.16 -20.01
N ALA A 342 9.94 -12.87 -19.95
CA ALA A 342 10.61 -11.84 -20.74
C ALA A 342 12.08 -11.69 -20.32
N MET A 343 12.38 -11.69 -19.04
CA MET A 343 13.75 -11.67 -18.51
C MET A 343 14.55 -12.91 -18.92
N ALA A 344 13.92 -14.10 -18.93
CA ALA A 344 14.56 -15.33 -19.37
C ALA A 344 14.88 -15.28 -20.88
N ARG A 345 13.93 -14.84 -21.72
CA ARG A 345 14.13 -14.70 -23.17
C ARG A 345 15.23 -13.69 -23.52
N SER A 346 15.33 -12.60 -22.76
CA SER A 346 16.36 -11.56 -22.97
C SER A 346 17.70 -11.86 -22.29
N GLY A 347 17.81 -12.98 -21.57
CA GLY A 347 19.02 -13.34 -20.79
C GLY A 347 19.28 -12.46 -19.57
N LYS A 348 18.29 -11.66 -19.13
CA LYS A 348 18.39 -10.74 -17.98
C LYS A 348 17.95 -11.38 -16.66
N LEU A 349 17.36 -12.59 -16.66
CA LEU A 349 16.92 -13.25 -15.45
C LEU A 349 18.14 -13.67 -14.60
N PRO A 350 18.31 -13.14 -13.37
CA PRO A 350 19.41 -13.54 -12.50
C PRO A 350 19.32 -15.04 -12.16
N LYS A 351 20.47 -15.73 -12.06
CA LYS A 351 20.50 -17.15 -11.70
C LYS A 351 19.93 -17.44 -10.31
N ASN A 352 20.00 -16.47 -9.42
CA ASN A 352 19.46 -16.52 -8.06
C ASN A 352 18.24 -15.59 -7.91
N ALA A 353 17.42 -15.45 -8.97
CA ALA A 353 16.21 -14.62 -8.95
C ALA A 353 15.23 -15.06 -7.85
N VAL A 354 14.57 -14.09 -7.25
CA VAL A 354 13.60 -14.28 -6.17
C VAL A 354 12.34 -13.47 -6.47
N LEU A 355 11.19 -14.09 -6.21
CA LEU A 355 9.88 -13.46 -6.11
C LEU A 355 9.46 -13.40 -4.64
N LEU A 356 8.94 -12.24 -4.19
CA LEU A 356 8.34 -12.09 -2.87
C LEU A 356 6.83 -11.91 -2.96
N LYS A 357 6.09 -12.57 -2.07
CA LYS A 357 4.66 -12.39 -1.88
C LYS A 357 4.29 -12.36 -0.40
N THR A 358 3.07 -11.94 -0.06
CA THR A 358 2.60 -12.08 1.32
C THR A 358 2.04 -13.47 1.61
N ILE A 359 1.92 -13.80 2.90
CA ILE A 359 1.27 -15.06 3.35
C ILE A 359 -0.20 -15.17 2.93
N VAL A 360 -0.85 -14.04 2.58
CA VAL A 360 -2.25 -13.97 2.14
C VAL A 360 -2.41 -13.78 0.62
N THR A 361 -1.29 -13.73 -0.10
CA THR A 361 -1.25 -13.69 -1.57
C THR A 361 -1.30 -15.11 -2.13
N THR A 362 -1.93 -15.28 -3.29
CA THR A 362 -2.19 -16.58 -3.93
C THR A 362 -0.94 -17.48 -4.05
N GLU A 363 -1.11 -18.78 -3.80
CA GLU A 363 -0.05 -19.78 -4.01
C GLU A 363 0.24 -20.02 -5.51
N MET A 364 -0.61 -19.58 -6.41
CA MET A 364 -0.34 -19.62 -7.84
C MET A 364 0.96 -18.87 -8.21
N ALA A 365 1.28 -17.78 -7.48
CA ALA A 365 2.53 -17.04 -7.66
C ALA A 365 3.78 -17.92 -7.42
N ARG A 366 3.74 -18.80 -6.43
CA ARG A 366 4.82 -19.77 -6.17
C ARG A 366 4.96 -20.74 -7.33
N ARG A 367 3.85 -21.27 -7.86
CA ARG A 367 3.86 -22.17 -9.01
C ARG A 367 4.44 -21.50 -10.26
N VAL A 368 4.07 -20.24 -10.49
CA VAL A 368 4.64 -19.43 -11.59
C VAL A 368 6.15 -19.29 -11.41
N ALA A 369 6.61 -18.86 -10.22
CA ALA A 369 8.03 -18.69 -9.94
C ALA A 369 8.81 -20.01 -10.14
N GLU A 370 8.33 -21.12 -9.57
CA GLU A 370 8.93 -22.46 -9.71
C GLU A 370 9.07 -22.89 -11.18
N ALA A 371 8.04 -22.64 -12.02
CA ALA A 371 8.07 -22.96 -13.43
C ALA A 371 9.14 -22.19 -14.21
N HIS A 372 9.54 -21.03 -13.73
CA HIS A 372 10.65 -20.23 -14.27
C HIS A 372 11.99 -20.47 -13.56
N GLY A 373 12.07 -21.43 -12.63
CA GLY A 373 13.28 -21.72 -11.86
C GLY A 373 13.62 -20.63 -10.83
N VAL A 374 12.63 -19.82 -10.41
CA VAL A 374 12.78 -18.71 -9.47
C VAL A 374 12.29 -19.10 -8.08
N LYS A 375 13.05 -18.72 -7.04
CA LYS A 375 12.63 -18.95 -5.67
C LYS A 375 11.53 -17.99 -5.27
N CYS A 376 10.53 -18.49 -4.51
CA CYS A 376 9.45 -17.67 -3.98
C CYS A 376 9.48 -17.69 -2.45
N TYR A 377 9.51 -16.52 -1.81
CA TYR A 377 9.43 -16.38 -0.36
C TYR A 377 8.17 -15.62 0.06
N ASP A 378 7.64 -16.01 1.20
CA ASP A 378 6.54 -15.33 1.86
C ASP A 378 7.06 -14.27 2.83
N THR A 379 6.28 -13.20 2.99
CA THR A 379 6.44 -12.18 4.03
C THR A 379 5.12 -11.95 4.74
N PHE A 380 5.15 -11.26 5.88
CA PHE A 380 3.91 -10.68 6.41
C PHE A 380 3.37 -9.60 5.49
N THR A 381 2.09 -9.28 5.64
CA THR A 381 1.41 -8.21 4.90
C THR A 381 2.03 -6.86 5.21
N GLY A 382 2.33 -6.10 4.18
CA GLY A 382 2.93 -4.77 4.23
C GLY A 382 4.32 -4.73 3.58
N PHE A 383 4.50 -3.77 2.66
CA PHE A 383 5.73 -3.66 1.84
C PHE A 383 7.01 -3.46 2.64
N LYS A 384 6.92 -2.94 3.87
CA LYS A 384 8.08 -2.87 4.78
C LYS A 384 8.73 -4.24 5.01
N PHE A 385 7.92 -5.31 5.16
CA PHE A 385 8.44 -6.67 5.33
C PHE A 385 9.05 -7.23 4.03
N MET A 386 8.51 -6.84 2.87
CA MET A 386 9.12 -7.17 1.58
C MET A 386 10.43 -6.44 1.37
N ALA A 387 10.50 -5.16 1.71
CA ALA A 387 11.72 -4.36 1.64
C ALA A 387 12.82 -4.92 2.57
N GLU A 388 12.45 -5.28 3.81
CA GLU A 388 13.35 -5.91 4.77
C GLU A 388 13.87 -7.28 4.27
N LYS A 389 12.96 -8.14 3.75
CA LYS A 389 13.33 -9.44 3.19
C LYS A 389 14.21 -9.29 1.96
N LYS A 390 13.90 -8.32 1.07
CA LYS A 390 14.75 -7.98 -0.07
C LYS A 390 16.15 -7.58 0.38
N GLN A 391 16.25 -6.65 1.33
CA GLN A 391 17.54 -6.22 1.88
C GLN A 391 18.32 -7.38 2.51
N GLN A 392 17.66 -8.25 3.27
CA GLN A 392 18.27 -9.45 3.86
C GLN A 392 18.84 -10.38 2.79
N LEU A 393 18.04 -10.75 1.80
CA LEU A 393 18.46 -11.70 0.76
C LEU A 393 19.60 -11.16 -0.09
N GLU A 394 19.53 -9.88 -0.48
CA GLU A 394 20.53 -9.26 -1.36
C GLU A 394 21.84 -8.98 -0.63
N SER A 395 21.81 -8.48 0.62
CA SER A 395 23.02 -8.23 1.41
C SER A 395 23.79 -9.49 1.78
N GLN A 396 23.07 -10.61 1.93
CA GLN A 396 23.67 -11.92 2.21
C GLN A 396 24.04 -12.70 0.94
N GLY A 397 23.78 -12.16 -0.24
CA GLY A 397 24.04 -12.85 -1.52
C GLY A 397 23.14 -14.08 -1.76
N LEU A 398 22.03 -14.22 -1.03
CA LEU A 398 21.14 -15.38 -1.08
C LEU A 398 20.15 -15.32 -2.25
N GLY A 399 19.88 -14.12 -2.77
CA GLY A 399 18.98 -13.95 -3.92
C GLY A 399 18.88 -12.52 -4.38
N LYS A 400 18.50 -12.34 -5.65
CA LYS A 400 18.15 -11.05 -6.26
C LYS A 400 16.65 -10.97 -6.43
N VAL A 401 16.01 -10.09 -5.69
CA VAL A 401 14.55 -9.91 -5.77
C VAL A 401 14.21 -9.15 -7.06
N VAL A 402 13.51 -9.81 -7.96
CA VAL A 402 13.12 -9.24 -9.26
C VAL A 402 11.68 -8.75 -9.28
N PHE A 403 10.82 -9.30 -8.43
CA PHE A 403 9.43 -8.91 -8.32
C PHE A 403 8.89 -9.16 -6.91
N SER A 404 8.11 -8.22 -6.39
CA SER A 404 7.38 -8.36 -5.12
C SER A 404 5.99 -7.79 -5.28
N TYR A 405 4.96 -8.46 -4.71
CA TYR A 405 3.60 -7.94 -4.79
C TYR A 405 2.69 -8.40 -3.65
N GLU A 406 1.66 -7.62 -3.41
CA GLU A 406 0.55 -7.92 -2.50
C GLU A 406 -0.76 -8.10 -3.27
N GLU A 407 -1.66 -8.92 -2.75
CA GLU A 407 -3.02 -9.11 -3.25
C GLU A 407 -3.82 -7.81 -3.31
N SER A 408 -3.42 -6.81 -2.53
CA SER A 408 -4.05 -5.48 -2.44
C SER A 408 -3.54 -4.49 -3.48
N TYR A 409 -3.22 -4.96 -4.70
CA TYR A 409 -2.89 -4.15 -5.87
C TYR A 409 -1.57 -3.36 -5.77
N GLY A 410 -0.67 -3.75 -4.87
CA GLY A 410 0.66 -3.18 -4.72
C GLY A 410 1.74 -4.05 -5.37
N TYR A 411 2.63 -3.45 -6.14
CA TYR A 411 3.71 -4.11 -6.86
C TYR A 411 5.00 -3.33 -6.70
N MET A 412 6.13 -4.02 -6.51
CA MET A 412 7.46 -3.41 -6.43
C MET A 412 8.42 -4.12 -7.38
N LEU A 413 9.09 -3.33 -8.21
CA LEU A 413 10.04 -3.77 -9.20
C LEU A 413 11.31 -2.90 -9.14
N GLY A 414 12.43 -3.46 -9.56
CA GLY A 414 13.68 -2.74 -9.55
C GLY A 414 14.32 -2.56 -8.16
N ASP A 415 15.37 -1.72 -8.13
CA ASP A 415 16.17 -1.49 -6.93
C ASP A 415 16.13 -0.04 -6.45
N TYR A 416 15.52 0.83 -7.21
CA TYR A 416 15.51 2.27 -6.95
C TYR A 416 14.45 2.71 -5.92
N VAL A 417 13.43 1.86 -5.67
CA VAL A 417 12.38 2.06 -4.66
C VAL A 417 12.37 0.93 -3.63
N ARG A 418 11.73 1.18 -2.48
CA ARG A 418 11.51 0.18 -1.41
C ARG A 418 10.06 0.17 -0.92
N ASP A 419 9.15 0.68 -1.74
CA ASP A 419 7.71 0.61 -1.54
C ASP A 419 7.02 0.27 -2.88
N LYS A 420 5.70 0.12 -2.86
CA LYS A 420 4.86 -0.10 -4.03
C LYS A 420 5.05 1.03 -5.05
N ASP A 421 5.12 0.66 -6.31
CA ASP A 421 5.30 1.60 -7.42
C ASP A 421 4.27 1.36 -8.52
N ALA A 422 3.19 2.16 -8.51
CA ALA A 422 2.17 2.08 -9.53
C ALA A 422 2.60 2.70 -10.87
N VAL A 423 3.62 3.55 -10.90
CA VAL A 423 4.14 4.12 -12.16
C VAL A 423 4.81 3.02 -12.97
N THR A 424 5.78 2.31 -12.37
CA THR A 424 6.46 1.19 -13.02
C THR A 424 5.53 0.01 -13.26
N ALA A 425 4.63 -0.28 -12.32
CA ALA A 425 3.66 -1.35 -12.53
C ALA A 425 2.71 -1.04 -13.71
N SER A 426 2.22 0.21 -13.85
CA SER A 426 1.41 0.63 -15.00
C SER A 426 2.17 0.48 -16.33
N LEU A 427 3.44 0.86 -16.35
CA LEU A 427 4.32 0.69 -17.51
C LEU A 427 4.41 -0.78 -17.92
N LEU A 428 4.74 -1.67 -16.99
CA LEU A 428 4.96 -3.09 -17.26
C LEU A 428 3.66 -3.87 -17.50
N LEU A 429 2.55 -3.48 -16.89
CA LEU A 429 1.21 -4.00 -17.20
C LEU A 429 0.80 -3.64 -18.63
N THR A 430 1.17 -2.44 -19.10
CA THR A 430 0.92 -2.00 -20.48
C THR A 430 1.80 -2.77 -21.48
N GLU A 431 3.09 -2.94 -21.16
CA GLU A 431 4.00 -3.77 -21.97
C GLU A 431 3.48 -5.21 -22.05
N MET A 432 3.08 -5.80 -20.94
CA MET A 432 2.49 -7.15 -20.88
C MET A 432 1.23 -7.25 -21.75
N ALA A 433 0.30 -6.27 -21.64
CA ALA A 433 -0.92 -6.26 -22.43
C ALA A 433 -0.63 -6.18 -23.94
N ALA A 434 0.32 -5.34 -24.34
CA ALA A 434 0.78 -5.22 -25.72
C ALA A 434 1.45 -6.51 -26.21
N TRP A 435 2.25 -7.16 -25.34
CA TRP A 435 2.90 -8.43 -25.68
C TRP A 435 1.87 -9.53 -25.96
N TYR A 436 0.87 -9.71 -25.09
CA TYR A 436 -0.20 -10.69 -25.34
C TYR A 436 -1.02 -10.34 -26.57
N GLN A 437 -1.34 -9.07 -26.79
CA GLN A 437 -2.03 -8.65 -28.02
C GLN A 437 -1.19 -8.95 -29.27
N SER A 438 0.13 -8.80 -29.23
CA SER A 438 1.04 -9.15 -30.33
C SER A 438 1.07 -10.66 -30.64
N GLN A 439 0.66 -11.49 -29.70
CA GLN A 439 0.47 -12.94 -29.86
C GLN A 439 -0.97 -13.33 -30.24
N GLY A 440 -1.86 -12.34 -30.47
CA GLY A 440 -3.28 -12.56 -30.76
C GLY A 440 -4.14 -12.95 -29.55
N MET A 441 -3.68 -12.66 -28.33
CA MET A 441 -4.36 -12.97 -27.08
C MET A 441 -4.78 -11.69 -26.35
N THR A 442 -5.90 -11.73 -25.66
CA THR A 442 -6.25 -10.71 -24.65
C THR A 442 -5.64 -11.09 -23.29
N LEU A 443 -5.58 -10.13 -22.35
CA LEU A 443 -5.18 -10.45 -20.97
C LEU A 443 -6.18 -11.39 -20.28
N PHE A 444 -7.45 -11.36 -20.69
CA PHE A 444 -8.44 -12.32 -20.20
C PHE A 444 -8.11 -13.74 -20.63
N ASP A 445 -7.76 -13.93 -21.92
CA ASP A 445 -7.33 -15.24 -22.44
C ASP A 445 -6.04 -15.71 -21.79
N ALA A 446 -5.08 -14.79 -21.58
CA ALA A 446 -3.83 -15.07 -20.87
C ALA A 446 -4.07 -15.60 -19.45
N LEU A 447 -4.99 -14.96 -18.70
CA LEU A 447 -5.36 -15.41 -17.36
C LEU A 447 -5.98 -16.82 -17.38
N GLN A 448 -6.86 -17.11 -18.35
CA GLN A 448 -7.42 -18.45 -18.49
C GLN A 448 -6.33 -19.49 -18.79
N ALA A 449 -5.38 -19.17 -19.68
CA ALA A 449 -4.25 -20.05 -19.98
C ALA A 449 -3.35 -20.30 -18.75
N LEU A 450 -3.19 -19.31 -17.87
CA LEU A 450 -2.46 -19.52 -16.61
C LEU A 450 -3.21 -20.47 -15.67
N TYR A 451 -4.54 -20.37 -15.57
CA TYR A 451 -5.34 -21.31 -14.78
C TYR A 451 -5.24 -22.74 -15.33
N GLU A 452 -5.32 -22.92 -16.63
CA GLU A 452 -5.14 -24.23 -17.27
C GLU A 452 -3.73 -24.80 -17.02
N LYS A 453 -2.70 -23.95 -16.99
CA LYS A 453 -1.31 -24.36 -16.81
C LYS A 453 -0.94 -24.65 -15.37
N TYR A 454 -1.40 -23.85 -14.42
CA TYR A 454 -0.93 -23.87 -13.02
C TYR A 454 -1.98 -24.34 -12.01
N GLY A 455 -3.25 -24.43 -12.40
CA GLY A 455 -4.39 -24.78 -11.55
C GLY A 455 -5.35 -23.61 -11.33
N TYR A 456 -6.60 -23.94 -11.02
CA TYR A 456 -7.68 -22.97 -10.82
C TYR A 456 -7.66 -22.46 -9.38
N TYR A 457 -6.74 -21.50 -9.12
CA TYR A 457 -6.68 -20.80 -7.83
C TYR A 457 -7.79 -19.75 -7.73
N GLY A 458 -8.31 -19.59 -6.52
CA GLY A 458 -9.32 -18.60 -6.21
C GLY A 458 -9.14 -18.00 -4.83
N GLU A 459 -9.42 -16.72 -4.69
CA GLU A 459 -9.22 -15.99 -3.45
C GLU A 459 -10.46 -15.18 -3.06
N LYS A 460 -10.75 -15.15 -1.77
CA LYS A 460 -11.80 -14.34 -1.17
C LYS A 460 -11.36 -13.84 0.19
N THR A 461 -11.61 -12.56 0.46
CA THR A 461 -11.38 -11.97 1.79
C THR A 461 -12.71 -11.53 2.40
N HIS A 462 -12.96 -11.93 3.63
CA HIS A 462 -14.09 -11.47 4.42
C HIS A 462 -13.59 -10.56 5.55
N ASN A 463 -14.27 -9.42 5.74
CA ASN A 463 -14.04 -8.50 6.84
C ASN A 463 -15.14 -8.70 7.86
N LEU A 464 -14.83 -9.36 8.97
CA LEU A 464 -15.75 -9.58 10.09
C LEU A 464 -15.67 -8.39 11.02
N VAL A 465 -16.60 -7.46 10.88
CA VAL A 465 -16.65 -6.26 11.72
C VAL A 465 -17.30 -6.63 13.06
N MET A 466 -16.67 -6.24 14.17
CA MET A 466 -17.13 -6.45 15.53
C MET A 466 -17.62 -5.10 16.10
N PRO A 467 -18.89 -4.71 15.86
CA PRO A 467 -19.36 -3.39 16.26
C PRO A 467 -19.54 -3.30 17.77
N GLY A 468 -19.42 -2.09 18.31
CA GLY A 468 -19.62 -1.77 19.72
C GLY A 468 -18.32 -1.54 20.49
N LEU A 469 -18.46 -1.04 21.73
CA LEU A 469 -17.34 -0.74 22.62
C LEU A 469 -16.53 -1.98 23.02
N ASP A 470 -17.16 -3.16 22.99
CA ASP A 470 -16.57 -4.46 23.28
C ASP A 470 -15.97 -5.17 22.03
N GLY A 471 -15.96 -4.51 20.88
CA GLY A 471 -15.50 -5.09 19.62
C GLY A 471 -14.08 -5.63 19.66
N LEU A 472 -13.16 -4.91 20.31
CA LEU A 472 -11.77 -5.35 20.50
C LEU A 472 -11.67 -6.58 21.41
N GLU A 473 -12.48 -6.65 22.46
CA GLU A 473 -12.52 -7.80 23.36
C GLU A 473 -13.08 -9.04 22.65
N LYS A 474 -14.16 -8.90 21.87
CA LYS A 474 -14.72 -9.97 21.03
C LYS A 474 -13.70 -10.50 20.03
N MET A 475 -12.98 -9.61 19.37
CA MET A 475 -11.91 -9.95 18.44
C MET A 475 -10.79 -10.74 19.13
N ALA A 476 -10.35 -10.30 20.32
CA ALA A 476 -9.32 -10.98 21.10
C ALA A 476 -9.81 -12.37 21.58
N ALA A 477 -11.08 -12.46 22.02
CA ALA A 477 -11.70 -13.71 22.45
C ALA A 477 -11.79 -14.73 21.30
N LEU A 478 -12.19 -14.31 20.09
CA LEU A 478 -12.25 -15.17 18.92
C LEU A 478 -10.85 -15.71 18.56
N MET A 479 -9.83 -14.83 18.51
CA MET A 479 -8.45 -15.26 18.23
C MET A 479 -7.91 -16.21 19.31
N LYS A 480 -8.25 -15.97 20.57
CA LYS A 480 -7.89 -16.87 21.66
C LYS A 480 -8.58 -18.23 21.51
N ASN A 481 -9.88 -18.27 21.23
CA ASN A 481 -10.62 -19.52 21.03
C ASN A 481 -10.05 -20.36 19.88
N LEU A 482 -9.74 -19.73 18.73
CA LEU A 482 -9.14 -20.42 17.59
C LEU A 482 -7.73 -20.99 17.90
N ARG A 483 -7.03 -20.48 18.92
CA ARG A 483 -5.76 -21.04 19.42
C ARG A 483 -5.95 -22.17 20.40
N ASP A 484 -6.82 -21.96 21.38
CA ASP A 484 -7.04 -22.92 22.49
C ASP A 484 -7.79 -24.17 22.02
N VAL A 485 -8.76 -23.97 21.10
CA VAL A 485 -9.57 -25.05 20.51
C VAL A 485 -9.53 -24.95 18.98
N PRO A 486 -8.36 -25.28 18.37
CA PRO A 486 -8.21 -25.17 16.93
C PRO A 486 -9.13 -26.13 16.18
N PRO A 487 -9.73 -25.71 15.05
CA PRO A 487 -10.55 -26.60 14.25
C PRO A 487 -9.72 -27.76 13.69
N THR A 488 -10.23 -28.98 13.81
CA THR A 488 -9.68 -30.19 13.18
C THR A 488 -10.17 -30.36 11.75
N GLU A 489 -11.31 -29.75 11.44
CA GLU A 489 -11.89 -29.67 10.11
C GLU A 489 -12.51 -28.28 9.88
N ILE A 490 -12.56 -27.83 8.64
CA ILE A 490 -13.23 -26.60 8.22
C ILE A 490 -14.15 -26.94 7.06
N ALA A 491 -15.45 -26.67 7.23
CA ALA A 491 -16.50 -26.99 6.26
C ALA A 491 -16.45 -28.47 5.77
N GLY A 492 -16.17 -29.40 6.69
CA GLY A 492 -16.10 -30.84 6.41
C GLY A 492 -14.81 -31.32 5.73
N VAL A 493 -13.78 -30.46 5.66
CA VAL A 493 -12.45 -30.82 5.13
C VAL A 493 -11.42 -30.77 6.25
N ALA A 494 -10.64 -31.84 6.38
CA ALA A 494 -9.65 -31.97 7.45
C ALA A 494 -8.56 -30.89 7.35
N VAL A 495 -8.18 -30.34 8.52
CA VAL A 495 -7.03 -29.46 8.66
C VAL A 495 -5.77 -30.34 8.73
N THR A 496 -4.88 -30.22 7.76
CA THR A 496 -3.63 -31.00 7.67
C THR A 496 -2.46 -30.33 8.37
N ALA A 497 -2.43 -29.00 8.37
CA ALA A 497 -1.40 -28.24 9.11
C ALA A 497 -1.97 -26.92 9.64
N ARG A 498 -1.45 -26.52 10.80
CA ARG A 498 -1.75 -25.25 11.46
C ARG A 498 -0.47 -24.47 11.71
N THR A 499 -0.47 -23.18 11.35
CA THR A 499 0.62 -22.27 11.70
C THR A 499 0.08 -21.16 12.59
N ASP A 500 0.69 -20.96 13.77
CA ASP A 500 0.52 -19.74 14.56
C ASP A 500 1.75 -18.85 14.38
N TYR A 501 1.56 -17.76 13.63
CA TYR A 501 2.65 -16.82 13.38
C TYR A 501 2.97 -15.93 14.58
N LYS A 502 2.18 -15.95 15.65
CA LYS A 502 2.47 -15.18 16.88
C LYS A 502 3.70 -15.73 17.57
N ASP A 503 3.77 -17.04 17.73
CA ASP A 503 4.91 -17.75 18.36
C ASP A 503 5.81 -18.45 17.34
N GLY A 504 5.44 -18.46 16.05
CA GLY A 504 6.24 -19.03 14.97
C GLY A 504 6.24 -20.57 14.97
N THR A 505 5.10 -21.21 15.27
CA THR A 505 4.95 -22.66 15.29
C THR A 505 4.15 -23.18 14.11
N ILE A 506 4.58 -24.30 13.54
CA ILE A 506 3.84 -25.08 12.54
C ILE A 506 3.55 -26.45 13.16
N THR A 507 2.28 -26.81 13.28
CA THR A 507 1.83 -28.12 13.74
C THR A 507 1.32 -28.91 12.55
N ASP A 508 1.92 -30.04 12.26
CA ASP A 508 1.35 -31.08 11.38
C ASP A 508 0.21 -31.76 12.15
N CYS A 509 -1.04 -31.54 11.69
CA CYS A 509 -2.22 -32.06 12.40
C CYS A 509 -2.42 -33.58 12.21
N THR A 510 -1.71 -34.21 11.28
CA THR A 510 -1.76 -35.66 11.02
C THR A 510 -0.85 -36.42 11.97
N THR A 511 0.34 -35.87 12.20
CA THR A 511 1.39 -36.54 13.02
C THR A 511 1.53 -35.94 14.42
N GLY A 512 1.01 -34.74 14.64
CA GLY A 512 1.22 -33.96 15.87
C GLY A 512 2.60 -33.32 15.99
N GLN A 513 3.45 -33.45 14.97
CA GLN A 513 4.80 -32.86 14.98
C GLN A 513 4.73 -31.33 14.93
N VAL A 514 5.52 -30.68 15.77
CA VAL A 514 5.65 -29.20 15.80
C VAL A 514 7.04 -28.81 15.28
N THR A 515 7.08 -27.88 14.34
CA THR A 515 8.29 -27.31 13.76
C THR A 515 8.27 -25.78 13.84
N ALA A 516 9.42 -25.13 13.67
CA ALA A 516 9.51 -23.68 13.64
C ALA A 516 9.13 -23.11 12.26
N SER A 517 8.38 -22.00 12.25
CA SER A 517 8.15 -21.17 11.07
C SER A 517 9.29 -20.18 10.89
N GLU A 518 9.66 -19.86 9.66
CA GLU A 518 10.58 -18.76 9.34
C GLU A 518 10.00 -17.37 9.71
N LEU A 519 8.67 -17.25 9.70
CA LEU A 519 7.95 -16.02 10.05
C LEU A 519 7.39 -16.13 11.47
N LYS A 520 7.62 -15.09 12.29
CA LYS A 520 7.21 -15.02 13.69
C LYS A 520 6.89 -13.58 14.11
N GLY A 521 6.01 -13.42 15.10
CA GLY A 521 5.73 -12.14 15.74
C GLY A 521 4.49 -11.42 15.21
N SER A 522 3.67 -12.06 14.37
CA SER A 522 2.42 -11.50 13.85
C SER A 522 1.21 -12.28 14.35
N ASN A 523 0.18 -11.59 14.80
CA ASN A 523 -1.05 -12.22 15.31
C ASN A 523 -1.92 -12.78 14.16
N VAL A 524 -1.44 -13.83 13.48
CA VAL A 524 -2.10 -14.49 12.36
C VAL A 524 -2.13 -16.00 12.59
N LEU A 525 -3.27 -16.62 12.32
CA LEU A 525 -3.45 -18.07 12.27
C LEU A 525 -3.61 -18.52 10.81
N ARG A 526 -2.97 -19.62 10.42
CA ARG A 526 -3.08 -20.22 9.09
C ARG A 526 -3.45 -21.70 9.23
N TYR A 527 -4.45 -22.11 8.47
CA TYR A 527 -4.92 -23.49 8.38
C TYR A 527 -4.75 -23.98 6.94
N ALA A 528 -4.00 -25.05 6.75
CA ALA A 528 -3.89 -25.77 5.48
C ALA A 528 -4.86 -26.95 5.51
N LEU A 529 -5.66 -27.12 4.45
CA LEU A 529 -6.69 -28.14 4.36
C LEU A 529 -6.27 -29.26 3.39
N ALA A 530 -6.91 -30.42 3.52
CA ALA A 530 -6.60 -31.61 2.72
C ALA A 530 -6.89 -31.45 1.22
N ASP A 531 -7.73 -30.51 0.82
CA ASP A 531 -8.04 -30.17 -0.58
C ASP A 531 -7.10 -29.09 -1.18
N GLY A 532 -6.05 -28.71 -0.44
CA GLY A 532 -5.09 -27.68 -0.87
C GLY A 532 -5.53 -26.24 -0.55
N THR A 533 -6.74 -26.05 0.01
CA THR A 533 -7.19 -24.72 0.47
C THR A 533 -6.37 -24.26 1.67
N VAL A 534 -6.11 -22.96 1.72
CA VAL A 534 -5.48 -22.30 2.87
C VAL A 534 -6.42 -21.20 3.38
N ILE A 535 -6.66 -21.21 4.69
CA ILE A 535 -7.44 -20.15 5.36
C ILE A 535 -6.55 -19.44 6.36
N LEU A 536 -6.55 -18.10 6.31
CA LEU A 536 -5.82 -17.28 7.28
C LEU A 536 -6.80 -16.39 8.02
N VAL A 537 -6.60 -16.26 9.34
CA VAL A 537 -7.40 -15.40 10.22
C VAL A 537 -6.48 -14.37 10.85
N ARG A 538 -6.76 -13.09 10.61
CA ARG A 538 -5.91 -11.98 11.05
C ARG A 538 -6.76 -10.84 11.63
N PRO A 539 -6.57 -10.47 12.89
CA PRO A 539 -7.20 -9.27 13.44
C PRO A 539 -6.57 -8.00 12.85
N SER A 540 -7.37 -6.97 12.69
CA SER A 540 -6.87 -5.62 12.38
C SER A 540 -6.14 -5.05 13.60
N GLY A 541 -5.05 -4.30 13.37
CA GLY A 541 -4.35 -3.59 14.44
C GLY A 541 -5.00 -2.26 14.84
N THR A 542 -5.89 -1.72 13.99
CA THR A 542 -6.41 -0.34 14.14
C THR A 542 -7.93 -0.25 14.22
N GLU A 543 -8.64 -1.34 13.91
CA GLU A 543 -10.11 -1.34 13.83
C GLU A 543 -10.66 -2.65 14.44
N PRO A 544 -11.83 -2.66 15.06
CA PRO A 544 -12.45 -3.86 15.62
C PRO A 544 -13.00 -4.76 14.51
N LYS A 545 -12.10 -5.34 13.71
CA LYS A 545 -12.44 -6.27 12.63
C LYS A 545 -11.39 -7.37 12.49
N ILE A 546 -11.84 -8.54 12.07
CA ILE A 546 -10.99 -9.67 11.69
C ILE A 546 -11.10 -9.89 10.18
N LYS A 547 -9.97 -10.03 9.52
CA LYS A 547 -9.92 -10.47 8.13
C LYS A 547 -9.74 -11.98 8.07
N VAL A 548 -10.59 -12.64 7.30
CA VAL A 548 -10.47 -14.06 6.96
C VAL A 548 -10.17 -14.16 5.47
N TYR A 549 -8.97 -14.66 5.16
CA TYR A 549 -8.52 -14.88 3.79
C TYR A 549 -8.73 -16.34 3.44
N ILE A 550 -9.39 -16.59 2.33
CA ILE A 550 -9.67 -17.91 1.77
C ILE A 550 -8.88 -18.00 0.46
N LEU A 551 -7.95 -18.93 0.39
CA LEU A 551 -7.12 -19.21 -0.79
C LEU A 551 -7.41 -20.64 -1.21
N THR A 552 -8.19 -20.83 -2.27
CA THR A 552 -8.63 -22.15 -2.73
C THR A 552 -7.89 -22.63 -3.96
N LEU A 553 -7.92 -23.93 -4.19
CA LEU A 553 -7.53 -24.59 -5.42
C LEU A 553 -8.68 -25.50 -5.87
N GLY A 554 -9.07 -25.40 -7.14
CA GLY A 554 -10.03 -26.32 -7.77
C GLY A 554 -9.40 -27.03 -8.95
N LYS A 555 -9.97 -28.15 -9.37
CA LYS A 555 -9.61 -28.86 -10.60
C LYS A 555 -10.05 -28.08 -11.85
N ASP A 556 -11.09 -27.25 -11.69
CA ASP A 556 -11.67 -26.40 -12.71
C ASP A 556 -12.27 -25.13 -12.06
N ALA A 557 -12.83 -24.23 -12.86
CA ALA A 557 -13.40 -22.98 -12.39
C ALA A 557 -14.65 -23.19 -11.50
N GLU A 558 -15.47 -24.20 -11.78
CA GLU A 558 -16.69 -24.51 -11.03
C GLU A 558 -16.35 -24.99 -9.61
N GLU A 559 -15.39 -25.91 -9.49
CA GLU A 559 -14.92 -26.38 -8.19
C GLU A 559 -14.25 -25.27 -7.38
N ARG A 560 -13.42 -24.43 -8.02
CA ARG A 560 -12.84 -23.24 -7.38
C ARG A 560 -13.92 -22.34 -6.78
N ASP A 561 -14.95 -22.00 -7.54
CA ASP A 561 -16.01 -21.09 -7.11
C ASP A 561 -16.89 -21.74 -6.02
N THR A 562 -17.15 -23.05 -6.12
CA THR A 562 -17.82 -23.83 -5.09
C THR A 562 -17.03 -23.84 -3.78
N ASN A 563 -15.72 -24.03 -3.85
CA ASN A 563 -14.84 -23.99 -2.68
C ASN A 563 -14.83 -22.60 -2.03
N ILE A 564 -14.76 -21.52 -2.83
CA ILE A 564 -14.86 -20.14 -2.30
C ILE A 564 -16.15 -19.96 -1.50
N GLU A 565 -17.29 -20.35 -2.07
CA GLU A 565 -18.59 -20.19 -1.39
C GLU A 565 -18.68 -21.02 -0.12
N LYS A 566 -18.29 -22.28 -0.17
CA LYS A 566 -18.26 -23.21 0.96
C LYS A 566 -17.46 -22.67 2.15
N TYR A 567 -16.24 -22.17 1.90
CA TYR A 567 -15.38 -21.62 2.95
C TYR A 567 -15.80 -20.21 3.38
N SER A 568 -16.45 -19.44 2.51
CA SER A 568 -17.05 -18.16 2.85
C SER A 568 -18.14 -18.30 3.92
N GLN A 569 -18.97 -19.33 3.81
CA GLN A 569 -20.02 -19.62 4.81
C GLN A 569 -19.40 -19.92 6.18
N TRP A 570 -18.33 -20.72 6.24
CA TRP A 570 -17.60 -20.98 7.48
C TRP A 570 -16.99 -19.70 8.05
N ALA A 571 -16.34 -18.87 7.20
CA ALA A 571 -15.72 -17.63 7.63
C ALA A 571 -16.73 -16.66 8.26
N LEU A 572 -17.89 -16.50 7.62
CA LEU A 572 -18.97 -15.63 8.11
C LEU A 572 -19.58 -16.16 9.41
N ALA A 573 -19.64 -17.49 9.61
CA ALA A 573 -20.13 -18.08 10.85
C ALA A 573 -19.24 -17.78 12.07
N LEU A 574 -17.98 -17.39 11.89
CA LEU A 574 -17.09 -16.96 12.98
C LEU A 574 -17.55 -15.66 13.67
N GLN A 575 -18.44 -14.90 13.04
CA GLN A 575 -18.94 -13.64 13.58
C GLN A 575 -20.09 -13.85 14.58
N ASN A 576 -20.72 -15.03 14.57
CA ASN A 576 -21.84 -15.42 15.43
C ASN A 576 -21.34 -16.24 16.62
#